data_bd01d49f5514e431b0e42afe96e8ebc6
#
_entry.id   bd01d49f5514e431b0e42afe96e8ebc6
#
_cell.length_a   1.000
_cell.length_b   1.000
_cell.length_c   1.000
_cell.angle_alpha   90.00
_cell.angle_beta   90.00
_cell.angle_gamma   90.00
#
_symmetry.space_group_name_H-M   'P 1'
#
loop_
_entity.id
_entity.type
_entity.pdbx_description
1 polymer ?
#
loop_
_entity_poly.entity_id
_entity_poly.type
_entity_poly.pdbx_seq_one_letter_code
_entity_poly.pdbx_strand_id
1 'polypeptide(L)'
;MTERPRLTVLSGPSGVGKSTVVAHMRKEHPEVWLSVSATTRTPRPGEQHGVHYFFVTDEEMDKLIANGELLEWAEFAGNRYGTPRAAVLEHLEAGVPVLLEIDLQGARQVRESMAEAQLVFLAPPSWEELVRRLTGRGTESPEVIERRLGAAKTELAAEPEFDTTLVNTAVEDVARELLALMNVV
;
A
#
# COMPACT_ATOMS: atom_id res chain seq x y z
N MET A 1 3.35 28.78 8.43
CA MET A 1 3.75 27.91 7.29
C MET A 1 3.21 26.52 7.62
N THR A 2 2.23 26.06 6.88
CA THR A 2 1.76 24.67 7.00
C THR A 2 2.89 23.77 6.49
N GLU A 3 3.37 22.87 7.34
CA GLU A 3 4.36 21.88 6.92
C GLU A 3 3.77 21.03 5.78
N ARG A 4 4.60 20.79 4.78
CA ARG A 4 4.27 19.88 3.67
C ARG A 4 3.88 18.53 4.25
N PRO A 5 2.75 17.92 3.85
CA PRO A 5 2.41 16.58 4.31
C PRO A 5 3.47 15.56 3.88
N ARG A 6 3.70 14.58 4.73
CA ARG A 6 4.59 13.46 4.40
C ARG A 6 3.80 12.39 3.65
N LEU A 7 4.49 11.64 2.78
CA LEU A 7 3.92 10.42 2.22
C LEU A 7 3.64 9.45 3.36
N THR A 8 2.42 8.93 3.43
CA THR A 8 2.06 7.86 4.37
C THR A 8 1.93 6.55 3.62
N VAL A 9 2.64 5.54 4.07
CA VAL A 9 2.62 4.18 3.51
C VAL A 9 1.90 3.28 4.49
N LEU A 10 0.84 2.62 4.04
CA LEU A 10 0.14 1.59 4.81
C LEU A 10 0.55 0.22 4.27
N SER A 11 1.08 -0.61 5.14
CA SER A 11 1.44 -1.99 4.83
C SER A 11 1.00 -2.92 5.97
N GLY A 12 1.25 -4.19 5.83
CA GLY A 12 0.87 -5.21 6.79
C GLY A 12 0.64 -6.55 6.09
N PRO A 13 0.39 -7.62 6.82
CA PRO A 13 0.23 -8.94 6.24
C PRO A 13 -0.98 -9.03 5.31
N SER A 14 -0.89 -9.92 4.33
CA SER A 14 -2.03 -10.28 3.48
C SER A 14 -3.21 -10.72 4.34
N GLY A 15 -4.42 -10.27 4.00
CA GLY A 15 -5.64 -10.61 4.74
C GLY A 15 -5.90 -9.77 6.00
N VAL A 16 -5.03 -8.82 6.34
CA VAL A 16 -5.23 -7.97 7.54
C VAL A 16 -6.34 -6.94 7.37
N GLY A 17 -6.73 -6.62 6.13
CA GLY A 17 -7.83 -5.69 5.85
C GLY A 17 -7.39 -4.29 5.41
N LYS A 18 -6.20 -4.13 4.85
CA LYS A 18 -5.69 -2.83 4.33
C LYS A 18 -6.67 -2.17 3.38
N SER A 19 -7.10 -2.89 2.35
CA SER A 19 -7.99 -2.36 1.31
C SER A 19 -9.35 -1.92 1.86
N THR A 20 -9.87 -2.60 2.87
CA THR A 20 -11.12 -2.23 3.53
C THR A 20 -10.98 -0.91 4.29
N VAL A 21 -9.89 -0.75 5.03
CA VAL A 21 -9.58 0.50 5.75
C VAL A 21 -9.43 1.67 4.77
N VAL A 22 -8.67 1.46 3.70
CA VAL A 22 -8.44 2.48 2.66
C VAL A 22 -9.75 2.87 1.97
N ALA A 23 -10.59 1.90 1.60
CA ALA A 23 -11.88 2.16 0.97
C ALA A 23 -12.80 2.98 1.87
N HIS A 24 -12.88 2.64 3.17
CA HIS A 24 -13.65 3.39 4.15
C HIS A 24 -13.14 4.83 4.26
N MET A 25 -11.84 5.00 4.43
CA MET A 25 -11.21 6.30 4.58
C MET A 25 -11.45 7.20 3.35
N ARG A 26 -11.31 6.67 2.13
CA ARG A 26 -11.53 7.43 0.90
C ARG A 26 -12.98 7.86 0.71
N LYS A 27 -13.92 7.08 1.20
CA LYS A 27 -15.34 7.43 1.14
C LYS A 27 -15.67 8.64 2.02
N GLU A 28 -15.10 8.67 3.21
CA GLU A 28 -15.34 9.74 4.20
C GLU A 28 -14.42 10.96 3.96
N HIS A 29 -13.21 10.73 3.42
CA HIS A 29 -12.17 11.72 3.19
C HIS A 29 -11.64 11.67 1.75
N PRO A 30 -12.44 12.16 0.77
CA PRO A 30 -12.05 12.15 -0.65
C PRO A 30 -10.85 13.06 -0.96
N GLU A 31 -10.47 13.96 -0.05
CA GLU A 31 -9.29 14.81 -0.16
C GLU A 31 -7.98 14.04 -0.04
N VAL A 32 -7.99 12.85 0.53
CA VAL A 32 -6.82 11.97 0.59
C VAL A 32 -6.60 11.32 -0.78
N TRP A 33 -5.46 11.59 -1.37
CA TRP A 33 -5.11 10.99 -2.64
C TRP A 33 -4.45 9.62 -2.42
N LEU A 34 -5.08 8.58 -2.95
CA LEU A 34 -4.47 7.26 -3.02
C LEU A 34 -3.59 7.19 -4.26
N SER A 35 -2.32 6.89 -4.06
CA SER A 35 -1.34 6.81 -5.13
C SER A 35 -1.78 5.85 -6.24
N VAL A 36 -1.59 6.27 -7.50
CA VAL A 36 -1.89 5.48 -8.69
C VAL A 36 -0.60 4.83 -9.19
N SER A 37 -0.59 3.50 -9.29
CA SER A 37 0.57 2.75 -9.76
C SER A 37 0.70 2.76 -11.28
N ALA A 38 1.93 2.69 -11.77
CA ALA A 38 2.21 2.33 -13.15
C ALA A 38 2.21 0.81 -13.31
N THR A 39 1.78 0.31 -14.44
CA THR A 39 1.79 -1.13 -14.74
C THR A 39 2.01 -1.41 -16.23
N THR A 40 2.71 -2.51 -16.51
CA THR A 40 2.85 -3.05 -17.87
C THR A 40 1.70 -3.96 -18.29
N ARG A 41 0.77 -4.25 -17.36
CA ARG A 41 -0.44 -5.01 -17.65
C ARG A 41 -1.37 -4.22 -18.57
N THR A 42 -1.96 -4.91 -19.55
CA THR A 42 -2.99 -4.34 -20.42
C THR A 42 -4.22 -3.91 -19.62
N PRO A 43 -4.84 -2.77 -19.94
CA PRO A 43 -6.08 -2.35 -19.29
C PRO A 43 -7.20 -3.41 -19.42
N ARG A 44 -7.94 -3.61 -18.33
CA ARG A 44 -9.18 -4.38 -18.36
C ARG A 44 -10.34 -3.47 -18.78
N PRO A 45 -11.47 -4.05 -19.24
CA PRO A 45 -12.66 -3.27 -19.53
C PRO A 45 -13.07 -2.39 -18.35
N GLY A 46 -13.29 -1.10 -18.60
CA GLY A 46 -13.66 -0.12 -17.57
C GLY A 46 -12.50 0.54 -16.85
N GLU A 47 -11.28 0.04 -17.00
CA GLU A 47 -10.09 0.69 -16.42
C GLU A 47 -9.65 1.88 -17.28
N GLN A 48 -9.27 2.99 -16.62
CA GLN A 48 -8.87 4.23 -17.26
C GLN A 48 -7.43 4.58 -16.87
N HIS A 49 -6.64 4.97 -17.88
CA HIS A 49 -5.28 5.46 -17.68
C HIS A 49 -5.26 6.72 -16.80
N GLY A 50 -4.36 6.73 -15.82
CA GLY A 50 -4.21 7.84 -14.86
C GLY A 50 -5.22 7.82 -13.72
N VAL A 51 -6.22 6.95 -13.74
CA VAL A 51 -7.24 6.78 -12.68
C VAL A 51 -7.03 5.47 -11.93
N HIS A 52 -7.05 4.35 -12.63
CA HIS A 52 -6.83 3.02 -12.05
C HIS A 52 -5.36 2.65 -12.02
N TYR A 53 -4.69 2.89 -13.14
CA TYR A 53 -3.24 2.72 -13.33
C TYR A 53 -2.73 3.73 -14.36
N PHE A 54 -1.43 3.99 -14.32
CA PHE A 54 -0.70 4.51 -15.47
C PHE A 54 -0.27 3.29 -16.30
N PHE A 55 -0.96 3.02 -17.39
CA PHE A 55 -0.62 1.90 -18.27
C PHE A 55 0.56 2.28 -19.14
N VAL A 56 1.65 1.56 -19.00
CA VAL A 56 2.92 1.83 -19.69
C VAL A 56 3.40 0.59 -20.45
N THR A 57 4.25 0.79 -21.44
CA THR A 57 4.94 -0.30 -22.13
C THR A 57 6.07 -0.86 -21.26
N ASP A 58 6.58 -2.06 -21.60
CA ASP A 58 7.76 -2.61 -20.94
C ASP A 58 8.98 -1.71 -21.07
N GLU A 59 9.17 -1.09 -22.23
CA GLU A 59 10.26 -0.14 -22.49
C GLU A 59 10.14 1.14 -21.66
N GLU A 60 8.93 1.67 -21.50
CA GLU A 60 8.66 2.81 -20.62
C GLU A 60 8.93 2.45 -19.15
N MET A 61 8.50 1.27 -18.71
CA MET A 61 8.79 0.78 -17.36
C MET A 61 10.30 0.63 -17.13
N ASP A 62 11.03 0.09 -18.08
CA ASP A 62 12.49 -0.03 -17.99
C ASP A 62 13.14 1.34 -17.79
N LYS A 63 12.68 2.37 -18.50
CA LYS A 63 13.18 3.74 -18.34
C LYS A 63 12.86 4.31 -16.96
N LEU A 64 11.63 4.13 -16.47
CA LEU A 64 11.23 4.58 -15.13
C LEU A 64 12.13 3.96 -14.05
N ILE A 65 12.40 2.67 -14.15
CA ILE A 65 13.27 1.96 -13.22
C ILE A 65 14.72 2.47 -13.31
N ALA A 66 15.26 2.53 -14.52
CA ALA A 66 16.65 2.93 -14.75
C ALA A 66 16.93 4.38 -14.30
N ASN A 67 15.95 5.26 -14.43
CA ASN A 67 16.07 6.68 -14.05
C ASN A 67 15.71 6.96 -12.58
N GLY A 68 15.37 5.95 -11.78
CA GLY A 68 14.97 6.14 -10.38
C GLY A 68 13.67 6.90 -10.21
N GLU A 69 12.76 6.82 -11.18
CA GLU A 69 11.49 7.54 -11.20
C GLU A 69 10.35 6.81 -10.46
N LEU A 70 10.64 5.63 -9.90
CA LEU A 70 9.70 4.87 -9.07
C LEU A 70 10.15 4.87 -7.61
N LEU A 71 9.21 5.07 -6.69
CA LEU A 71 9.44 4.93 -5.25
C LEU A 71 9.65 3.47 -4.85
N GLU A 72 8.92 2.58 -5.50
CA GLU A 72 9.01 1.13 -5.37
C GLU A 72 8.50 0.48 -6.65
N TRP A 73 8.90 -0.75 -6.90
CA TRP A 73 8.32 -1.58 -7.95
C TRP A 73 8.48 -3.06 -7.65
N ALA A 74 7.59 -3.87 -8.24
CA ALA A 74 7.60 -5.32 -8.11
C ALA A 74 7.04 -5.98 -9.37
N GLU A 75 7.33 -7.26 -9.53
CA GLU A 75 6.75 -8.11 -10.56
C GLU A 75 5.69 -9.02 -9.93
N PHE A 76 4.54 -9.10 -10.58
CA PHE A 76 3.45 -9.98 -10.18
C PHE A 76 2.72 -10.53 -11.40
N ALA A 77 2.54 -11.84 -11.46
CA ALA A 77 1.83 -12.52 -12.54
C ALA A 77 2.31 -12.14 -13.95
N GLY A 78 3.63 -11.98 -14.11
CA GLY A 78 4.27 -11.65 -15.39
C GLY A 78 4.19 -10.17 -15.79
N ASN A 79 3.62 -9.31 -14.95
CA ASN A 79 3.57 -7.87 -15.17
C ASN A 79 4.33 -7.13 -14.08
N ARG A 80 4.79 -5.92 -14.41
CA ARG A 80 5.46 -5.04 -13.45
C ARG A 80 4.50 -3.95 -12.98
N TYR A 81 4.65 -3.58 -11.72
CA TYR A 81 3.87 -2.55 -11.03
C TYR A 81 4.83 -1.67 -10.25
N GLY A 82 4.60 -0.39 -10.24
CA GLY A 82 5.43 0.52 -9.45
C GLY A 82 4.73 1.84 -9.16
N THR A 83 5.25 2.56 -8.18
CA THR A 83 4.71 3.86 -7.76
C THR A 83 5.54 4.99 -8.35
N PRO A 84 4.98 5.79 -9.27
CA PRO A 84 5.67 6.95 -9.83
C PRO A 84 5.98 7.99 -8.75
N ARG A 85 7.25 8.35 -8.63
CA ARG A 85 7.73 9.38 -7.69
C ARG A 85 7.15 10.76 -8.01
N ALA A 86 7.15 11.15 -9.27
CA ALA A 86 6.72 12.49 -9.70
C ALA A 86 5.29 12.82 -9.28
N ALA A 87 4.35 11.90 -9.51
CA ALA A 87 2.95 12.10 -9.14
C ALA A 87 2.74 12.24 -7.62
N VAL A 88 3.48 11.46 -6.83
CA VAL A 88 3.45 11.55 -5.36
C VAL A 88 3.99 12.91 -4.91
N LEU A 89 5.12 13.34 -5.43
CA LEU A 89 5.72 14.63 -5.08
C LEU A 89 4.82 15.80 -5.45
N GLU A 90 4.22 15.77 -6.62
CA GLU A 90 3.30 16.82 -7.09
C GLU A 90 2.13 17.03 -6.11
N HIS A 91 1.50 15.94 -5.66
CA HIS A 91 0.41 16.02 -4.69
C HIS A 91 0.88 16.52 -3.32
N LEU A 92 2.02 16.03 -2.83
CA LEU A 92 2.59 16.48 -1.56
C LEU A 92 2.95 17.97 -1.60
N GLU A 93 3.52 18.45 -2.70
CA GLU A 93 3.86 19.88 -2.90
C GLU A 93 2.62 20.76 -2.98
N ALA A 94 1.52 20.22 -3.51
CA ALA A 94 0.22 20.89 -3.50
C ALA A 94 -0.48 20.86 -2.14
N GLY A 95 0.12 20.24 -1.12
CA GLY A 95 -0.46 20.12 0.22
C GLY A 95 -1.53 19.02 0.34
N VAL A 96 -1.64 18.14 -0.64
CA VAL A 96 -2.60 17.04 -0.64
C VAL A 96 -2.04 15.86 0.17
N PRO A 97 -2.80 15.33 1.14
CA PRO A 97 -2.41 14.12 1.86
C PRO A 97 -2.34 12.92 0.91
N VAL A 98 -1.21 12.23 0.90
CA VAL A 98 -0.96 11.08 0.01
C VAL A 98 -0.84 9.79 0.81
N LEU A 99 -1.62 8.80 0.43
CA LEU A 99 -1.56 7.44 0.96
C LEU A 99 -1.10 6.47 -0.11
N LEU A 100 -0.18 5.60 0.27
CA LEU A 100 0.30 4.48 -0.54
C LEU A 100 0.01 3.18 0.19
N GLU A 101 -0.80 2.30 -0.41
CA GLU A 101 -1.10 0.96 0.09
C GLU A 101 -0.24 -0.06 -0.67
N ILE A 102 0.72 -0.66 0.01
CA ILE A 102 1.67 -1.61 -0.58
C ILE A 102 2.03 -2.75 0.37
N ASP A 103 2.68 -3.77 -0.15
CA ASP A 103 3.21 -4.88 0.62
C ASP A 103 4.53 -4.53 1.34
N LEU A 104 5.06 -5.49 2.10
CA LEU A 104 6.30 -5.32 2.86
C LEU A 104 7.50 -4.95 1.97
N GLN A 105 7.65 -5.59 0.82
CA GLN A 105 8.79 -5.34 -0.07
C GLN A 105 8.73 -3.93 -0.64
N GLY A 106 7.55 -3.48 -1.02
CA GLY A 106 7.34 -2.11 -1.45
C GLY A 106 7.63 -1.10 -0.35
N ALA A 107 7.19 -1.36 0.87
CA ALA A 107 7.45 -0.49 2.03
C ALA A 107 8.95 -0.34 2.29
N ARG A 108 9.72 -1.43 2.21
CA ARG A 108 11.18 -1.40 2.35
C ARG A 108 11.85 -0.55 1.27
N GLN A 109 11.40 -0.67 0.02
CA GLN A 109 11.90 0.14 -1.08
C GLN A 109 11.59 1.63 -0.87
N VAL A 110 10.39 1.97 -0.40
CA VAL A 110 10.03 3.36 -0.08
C VAL A 110 10.92 3.91 1.04
N ARG A 111 11.22 3.13 2.06
CA ARG A 111 12.14 3.54 3.12
C ARG A 111 13.51 3.97 2.56
N GLU A 112 14.01 3.26 1.56
CA GLU A 112 15.28 3.59 0.91
C GLU A 112 15.17 4.77 -0.06
N SER A 113 14.09 4.85 -0.83
CA SER A 113 13.90 5.86 -1.88
C SER A 113 13.36 7.20 -1.38
N MET A 114 12.66 7.20 -0.24
CA MET A 114 12.06 8.39 0.39
C MET A 114 12.09 8.23 1.92
N ALA A 115 13.23 8.52 2.54
CA ALA A 115 13.46 8.31 3.98
C ALA A 115 12.49 9.08 4.88
N GLU A 116 11.97 10.23 4.43
CA GLU A 116 10.99 11.04 5.15
C GLU A 116 9.57 10.47 5.14
N ALA A 117 9.28 9.45 4.33
CA ALA A 117 7.97 8.80 4.31
C ALA A 117 7.64 8.19 5.68
N GLN A 118 6.38 8.27 6.07
CA GLN A 118 5.86 7.65 7.28
C GLN A 118 5.36 6.24 6.95
N LEU A 119 5.98 5.23 7.53
CA LEU A 119 5.57 3.84 7.35
C LEU A 119 4.68 3.38 8.49
N VAL A 120 3.45 3.00 8.15
CA VAL A 120 2.44 2.53 9.10
C VAL A 120 2.16 1.05 8.86
N PHE A 121 2.30 0.26 9.91
CA PHE A 121 2.01 -1.17 9.90
C PHE A 121 0.59 -1.42 10.41
N LEU A 122 -0.20 -2.13 9.64
CA LEU A 122 -1.53 -2.59 10.07
C LEU A 122 -1.41 -4.03 10.58
N ALA A 123 -1.59 -4.19 11.90
CA ALA A 123 -1.55 -5.48 12.55
C ALA A 123 -2.94 -6.08 12.74
N PRO A 124 -3.09 -7.42 12.67
CA PRO A 124 -4.33 -8.07 13.06
C PRO A 124 -4.51 -7.99 14.59
N PRO A 125 -5.75 -8.11 15.09
CA PRO A 125 -6.00 -8.17 16.53
C PRO A 125 -5.31 -9.35 17.21
N SER A 126 -5.18 -10.47 16.49
CA SER A 126 -4.48 -11.67 16.94
C SER A 126 -4.03 -12.53 15.76
N TRP A 127 -3.11 -13.43 16.00
CA TRP A 127 -2.70 -14.42 15.01
C TRP A 127 -3.88 -15.31 14.56
N GLU A 128 -4.70 -15.74 15.51
CA GLU A 128 -5.86 -16.60 15.28
C GLU A 128 -6.88 -15.91 14.35
N GLU A 129 -7.10 -14.60 14.52
CA GLU A 129 -7.96 -13.82 13.65
C GLU A 129 -7.42 -13.76 12.23
N LEU A 130 -6.12 -13.54 12.06
CA LEU A 130 -5.48 -13.52 10.75
C LEU A 130 -5.57 -14.90 10.07
N VAL A 131 -5.30 -15.97 10.80
CA VAL A 131 -5.44 -17.35 10.30
C VAL A 131 -6.88 -17.60 9.82
N ARG A 132 -7.86 -17.20 10.61
CA ARG A 132 -9.27 -17.35 10.24
C ARG A 132 -9.61 -16.62 8.94
N ARG A 133 -9.12 -15.41 8.75
CA ARG A 133 -9.32 -14.62 7.52
C ARG A 133 -8.64 -15.25 6.31
N LEU A 134 -7.44 -15.78 6.47
CA LEU A 134 -6.68 -16.42 5.39
C LEU A 134 -7.24 -17.79 4.99
N THR A 135 -7.87 -18.51 5.92
CA THR A 135 -8.39 -19.88 5.72
C THR A 135 -9.90 -19.94 5.56
N GLY A 136 -10.63 -18.87 5.84
CA GLY A 136 -12.07 -18.85 6.03
C GLY A 136 -12.93 -19.10 4.79
N ARG A 137 -12.34 -19.11 3.59
CA ARG A 137 -13.08 -19.43 2.34
C ARG A 137 -13.12 -20.91 2.00
N GLY A 138 -12.28 -21.74 2.61
CA GLY A 138 -12.28 -23.20 2.48
C GLY A 138 -12.06 -23.75 1.07
N THR A 139 -11.70 -22.89 0.11
CA THR A 139 -11.60 -23.21 -1.33
C THR A 139 -10.16 -23.51 -1.79
N GLU A 140 -9.18 -23.37 -0.90
CA GLU A 140 -7.78 -23.49 -1.25
C GLU A 140 -7.16 -24.77 -0.72
N SER A 141 -6.12 -25.26 -1.43
CA SER A 141 -5.39 -26.45 -1.01
C SER A 141 -4.61 -26.19 0.28
N PRO A 142 -4.32 -27.25 1.08
CA PRO A 142 -3.49 -27.11 2.28
C PRO A 142 -2.13 -26.47 2.02
N GLU A 143 -1.50 -26.75 0.88
CA GLU A 143 -0.20 -26.19 0.49
C GLU A 143 -0.28 -24.67 0.24
N VAL A 144 -1.36 -24.19 -0.34
CA VAL A 144 -1.60 -22.74 -0.57
C VAL A 144 -1.80 -22.04 0.78
N ILE A 145 -2.58 -22.63 1.67
CA ILE A 145 -2.82 -22.11 3.02
C ILE A 145 -1.51 -22.02 3.80
N GLU A 146 -0.70 -23.10 3.78
CA GLU A 146 0.59 -23.15 4.47
C GLU A 146 1.54 -22.04 3.97
N ARG A 147 1.62 -21.83 2.66
CA ARG A 147 2.41 -20.72 2.07
C ARG A 147 1.94 -19.36 2.52
N ARG A 148 0.63 -19.12 2.55
CA ARG A 148 0.07 -17.85 3.02
C ARG A 148 0.34 -17.60 4.49
N LEU A 149 0.20 -18.61 5.33
CA LEU A 149 0.51 -18.52 6.75
C LEU A 149 2.02 -18.28 6.99
N GLY A 150 2.88 -18.91 6.20
CA GLY A 150 4.32 -18.68 6.24
C GLY A 150 4.68 -17.25 5.84
N ALA A 151 4.10 -16.75 4.76
CA ALA A 151 4.28 -15.35 4.34
C ALA A 151 3.77 -14.36 5.41
N ALA A 152 2.62 -14.63 6.00
CA ALA A 152 2.05 -13.79 7.06
C ALA A 152 2.97 -13.71 8.29
N LYS A 153 3.60 -14.81 8.69
CA LYS A 153 4.58 -14.81 9.79
C LYS A 153 5.78 -13.92 9.49
N THR A 154 6.30 -13.99 8.27
CA THR A 154 7.41 -13.15 7.82
C THR A 154 7.01 -11.68 7.81
N GLU A 155 5.82 -11.36 7.31
CA GLU A 155 5.28 -10.01 7.27
C GLU A 155 5.05 -9.43 8.67
N LEU A 156 4.51 -10.23 9.60
CA LEU A 156 4.32 -9.82 11.01
C LEU A 156 5.66 -9.57 11.71
N ALA A 157 6.68 -10.37 11.42
CA ALA A 157 8.01 -10.20 11.99
C ALA A 157 8.69 -8.88 11.56
N ALA A 158 8.22 -8.26 10.49
CA ALA A 158 8.74 -7.00 9.97
C ALA A 158 8.14 -5.74 10.65
N GLU A 159 7.17 -5.90 11.55
CA GLU A 159 6.55 -4.77 12.28
C GLU A 159 7.57 -3.77 12.85
N PRO A 160 8.69 -4.18 13.48
CA PRO A 160 9.68 -3.24 14.02
C PRO A 160 10.37 -2.34 12.97
N GLU A 161 10.25 -2.65 11.70
CA GLU A 161 10.79 -1.82 10.60
C GLU A 161 9.93 -0.58 10.31
N PHE A 162 8.74 -0.51 10.89
CA PHE A 162 7.75 0.56 10.67
C PHE A 162 7.81 1.62 11.77
N ASP A 163 7.34 2.83 11.44
CA ASP A 163 7.33 3.95 12.38
C ASP A 163 6.19 3.86 13.39
N THR A 164 5.05 3.34 12.96
CA THR A 164 3.84 3.23 13.80
C THR A 164 3.09 1.94 13.45
N THR A 165 2.50 1.31 14.46
CA THR A 165 1.60 0.17 14.29
C THR A 165 0.18 0.56 14.69
N LEU A 166 -0.77 0.24 13.81
CA LEU A 166 -2.20 0.31 14.09
C LEU A 166 -2.77 -1.12 14.15
N VAL A 167 -3.64 -1.39 15.11
CA VAL A 167 -4.28 -2.70 15.26
C VAL A 167 -5.67 -2.64 14.66
N ASN A 168 -5.97 -3.51 13.69
CA ASN A 168 -7.25 -3.54 12.99
C ASN A 168 -8.36 -4.21 13.83
N THR A 169 -8.82 -3.51 14.85
CA THR A 169 -9.94 -3.93 15.70
C THR A 169 -11.28 -3.56 15.06
N ALA A 170 -11.44 -2.29 14.66
CA ALA A 170 -12.60 -1.79 13.95
C ALA A 170 -12.14 -0.85 12.82
N VAL A 171 -12.72 -1.00 11.63
CA VAL A 171 -12.32 -0.25 10.43
C VAL A 171 -12.39 1.25 10.64
N GLU A 172 -13.45 1.74 11.27
CA GLU A 172 -13.69 3.16 11.54
C GLU A 172 -12.63 3.75 12.48
N ASP A 173 -12.22 3.00 13.49
CA ASP A 173 -11.22 3.45 14.47
C ASP A 173 -9.83 3.51 13.81
N VAL A 174 -9.47 2.48 13.07
CA VAL A 174 -8.20 2.44 12.34
C VAL A 174 -8.13 3.57 11.30
N ALA A 175 -9.20 3.79 10.55
CA ALA A 175 -9.26 4.89 9.57
C ALA A 175 -9.05 6.25 10.25
N ARG A 176 -9.68 6.47 11.41
CA ARG A 176 -9.51 7.69 12.20
C ARG A 176 -8.07 7.88 12.67
N GLU A 177 -7.46 6.82 13.21
CA GLU A 177 -6.06 6.86 13.65
C GLU A 177 -5.10 7.12 12.48
N LEU A 178 -5.35 6.49 11.33
CA LEU A 178 -4.54 6.71 10.13
C LEU A 178 -4.65 8.16 9.63
N LEU A 179 -5.86 8.71 9.60
CA LEU A 179 -6.08 10.12 9.24
C LEU A 179 -5.36 11.07 10.19
N ALA A 180 -5.40 10.78 11.49
CA ALA A 180 -4.68 11.58 12.49
C ALA A 180 -3.15 11.56 12.23
N LEU A 181 -2.59 10.40 11.88
CA LEU A 181 -1.18 10.29 11.50
C LEU A 181 -0.84 11.09 10.22
N MET A 182 -1.81 11.26 9.34
CA MET A 182 -1.67 12.03 8.10
C MET A 182 -1.95 13.53 8.29
N ASN A 183 -2.29 13.97 9.51
CA ASN A 183 -2.72 15.33 9.83
C ASN A 183 -3.97 15.77 9.04
N VAL A 184 -4.86 14.84 8.74
CA VAL A 184 -6.18 15.11 8.15
C VAL A 184 -7.19 15.21 9.29
N VAL A 185 -7.90 16.34 9.35
CA VAL A 185 -8.86 16.65 10.42
C VAL A 185 -10.28 16.51 9.93
#